data_5a167d4fd04de9cd1afbbfde3a594d99
#
_entry.id   5a167d4fd04de9cd1afbbfde3a594d99
#
_cell.length_a   1.000
_cell.length_b   1.000
_cell.length_c   1.000
_cell.angle_alpha   90.00
_cell.angle_beta   90.00
_cell.angle_gamma   90.00
#
_symmetry.space_group_name_H-M   'P 1'
#
loop_
_entity.id
_entity.type
_entity.pdbx_description
1 polymer ?
#
loop_
_entity_poly.entity_id
_entity_poly.type
_entity_poly.pdbx_seq_one_letter_code
_entity_poly.pdbx_strand_id
1 'polypeptide(L)'
;AVPKSLAATGVHVRVLIPAYPALADLAAAGQVAMSFDDLFGGPARIIAVQAEGLDMLLLDAPHLYDRAGNIYLGPDGKDWHDNDLRFAALSFAAAQIGLNGLGDWMPGVINAHDWQAGLVPAYLRQDGRPAPPVVMTIHNIAFQGVFDAKRLSPLRLNSELFTTDGIEYFGKISFLKAGLALSQKITTVSPSYAAELLTPDFGMGLDGLLRERQMDLYGILNGIDLDVWDPETDASLIATYSATKLAGKAKNRAELEARFGLTKSDGPLFCVVSRLTSQK
;
A
#
# COMPACT_ATOMS: atom_id res chain seq x y z
N ALA A 1 10.78 0.90 -0.61
CA ALA A 1 11.55 1.89 0.16
C ALA A 1 11.34 1.69 1.68
N VAL A 2 10.11 1.86 2.25
CA VAL A 2 9.88 1.82 3.71
C VAL A 2 10.41 0.54 4.40
N PRO A 3 10.15 -0.70 3.93
CA PRO A 3 10.67 -1.89 4.61
C PRO A 3 12.20 -1.93 4.68
N LYS A 4 12.88 -1.59 3.59
CA LYS A 4 14.36 -1.55 3.55
C LYS A 4 14.92 -0.52 4.54
N SER A 5 14.31 0.68 4.59
CA SER A 5 14.75 1.74 5.51
C SER A 5 14.53 1.36 6.97
N LEU A 6 13.40 0.73 7.30
CA LEU A 6 13.13 0.23 8.66
C LEU A 6 14.09 -0.90 9.05
N ALA A 7 14.34 -1.84 8.15
CA ALA A 7 15.30 -2.92 8.40
C ALA A 7 16.71 -2.36 8.67
N ALA A 8 17.14 -1.33 7.94
CA ALA A 8 18.42 -0.64 8.17
C ALA A 8 18.54 0.04 9.54
N THR A 9 17.41 0.35 10.19
CA THR A 9 17.39 0.89 11.58
C THR A 9 17.30 -0.20 12.65
N GLY A 10 17.41 -1.48 12.28
CA GLY A 10 17.36 -2.61 13.20
C GLY A 10 15.94 -3.12 13.50
N VAL A 11 14.92 -2.63 12.80
CA VAL A 11 13.55 -3.15 12.93
C VAL A 11 13.44 -4.45 12.14
N HIS A 12 12.96 -5.52 12.77
CA HIS A 12 12.69 -6.78 12.09
C HIS A 12 11.39 -6.67 11.29
N VAL A 13 11.49 -6.45 9.98
CA VAL A 13 10.35 -6.24 9.07
C VAL A 13 10.13 -7.47 8.21
N ARG A 14 8.88 -7.93 8.14
CA ARG A 14 8.42 -8.92 7.15
C ARG A 14 7.37 -8.30 6.25
N VAL A 15 7.47 -8.53 4.94
CA VAL A 15 6.58 -7.91 3.93
C VAL A 15 5.65 -8.97 3.35
N LEU A 16 4.35 -8.84 3.60
CA LEU A 16 3.33 -9.74 3.02
C LEU A 16 2.77 -9.12 1.74
N ILE A 17 2.86 -9.86 0.64
CA ILE A 17 2.24 -9.53 -0.66
C ILE A 17 1.69 -10.79 -1.34
N PRO A 18 0.72 -10.67 -2.27
CA PRO A 18 0.30 -11.81 -3.07
C PRO A 18 1.44 -12.34 -3.96
N ALA A 19 1.48 -13.65 -4.16
CA ALA A 19 2.38 -14.30 -5.11
C ALA A 19 1.85 -14.14 -6.54
N TYR A 20 2.00 -12.95 -7.09
CA TYR A 20 1.65 -12.69 -8.49
C TYR A 20 2.57 -13.47 -9.45
N PRO A 21 2.18 -13.72 -10.72
CA PRO A 21 2.97 -14.51 -11.67
C PRO A 21 4.43 -14.08 -11.79
N ALA A 22 4.70 -12.78 -11.70
CA ALA A 22 6.07 -12.25 -11.71
C ALA A 22 6.94 -12.70 -10.52
N LEU A 23 6.35 -13.26 -9.47
CA LEU A 23 7.03 -13.74 -8.27
C LEU A 23 7.04 -15.28 -8.18
N ALA A 24 6.64 -15.99 -9.23
CA ALA A 24 6.51 -17.44 -9.23
C ALA A 24 7.82 -18.15 -8.88
N ASP A 25 8.93 -17.75 -9.49
CA ASP A 25 10.27 -18.32 -9.23
C ASP A 25 10.71 -18.05 -7.79
N LEU A 26 10.43 -16.86 -7.27
CA LEU A 26 10.71 -16.49 -5.89
C LEU A 26 9.87 -17.33 -4.92
N ALA A 27 8.59 -17.52 -5.21
CA ALA A 27 7.71 -18.38 -4.41
C ALA A 27 8.17 -19.85 -4.42
N ALA A 28 8.62 -20.37 -5.56
CA ALA A 28 9.12 -21.73 -5.67
C ALA A 28 10.42 -21.98 -4.87
N ALA A 29 11.23 -20.94 -4.65
CA ALA A 29 12.47 -21.01 -3.86
C ALA A 29 12.23 -20.88 -2.32
N GLY A 30 11.03 -20.50 -1.90
CA GLY A 30 10.71 -20.24 -0.50
C GLY A 30 10.24 -21.48 0.27
N GLN A 31 9.96 -21.30 1.56
CA GLN A 31 9.46 -22.33 2.46
C GLN A 31 8.03 -22.01 2.92
N VAL A 32 7.18 -23.02 2.99
CA VAL A 32 5.82 -22.87 3.50
C VAL A 32 5.87 -22.54 5.00
N ALA A 33 5.37 -21.37 5.39
CA ALA A 33 5.32 -20.89 6.75
C ALA A 33 3.92 -21.04 7.40
N MET A 34 2.86 -21.04 6.57
CA MET A 34 1.47 -21.22 7.01
C MET A 34 0.66 -21.80 5.84
N SER A 35 -0.37 -22.60 6.13
CA SER A 35 -1.27 -23.15 5.10
C SER A 35 -2.73 -22.90 5.48
N PHE A 36 -3.57 -22.75 4.47
CA PHE A 36 -5.01 -22.64 4.56
C PHE A 36 -5.64 -23.71 3.66
N ASP A 37 -6.52 -24.55 4.23
CA ASP A 37 -7.27 -25.53 3.45
C ASP A 37 -8.26 -24.85 2.51
N ASP A 38 -8.87 -23.75 2.97
CA ASP A 38 -9.72 -22.88 2.20
C ASP A 38 -9.47 -21.40 2.54
N LEU A 39 -8.98 -20.65 1.57
CA LEU A 39 -8.84 -19.20 1.65
C LEU A 39 -9.69 -18.56 0.53
N PHE A 40 -10.96 -18.27 0.81
CA PHE A 40 -11.91 -17.66 -0.13
C PHE A 40 -12.06 -18.46 -1.44
N GLY A 41 -12.27 -19.78 -1.32
CA GLY A 41 -12.65 -20.65 -2.44
C GLY A 41 -11.55 -21.56 -2.96
N GLY A 42 -10.43 -21.69 -2.24
CA GLY A 42 -9.37 -22.61 -2.59
C GLY A 42 -8.24 -22.67 -1.57
N PRO A 43 -7.35 -23.67 -1.66
CA PRO A 43 -6.21 -23.79 -0.79
C PRO A 43 -5.21 -22.64 -1.05
N ALA A 44 -4.51 -22.25 0.03
CA ALA A 44 -3.49 -21.21 -0.05
C ALA A 44 -2.35 -21.46 0.94
N ARG A 45 -1.21 -20.81 0.71
CA ARG A 45 -0.03 -20.92 1.56
C ARG A 45 0.62 -19.55 1.73
N ILE A 46 1.23 -19.32 2.88
CA ILE A 46 2.22 -18.26 3.05
C ILE A 46 3.59 -18.88 2.84
N ILE A 47 4.32 -18.35 1.88
CA ILE A 47 5.69 -18.79 1.55
C ILE A 47 6.65 -17.73 2.07
N ALA A 48 7.55 -18.13 2.97
CA ALA A 48 8.61 -17.26 3.47
C ALA A 48 9.85 -17.39 2.57
N VAL A 49 10.40 -16.27 2.14
CA VAL A 49 11.58 -16.21 1.28
C VAL A 49 12.36 -14.91 1.52
N GLN A 50 13.66 -14.97 1.30
CA GLN A 50 14.52 -13.78 1.31
C GLN A 50 14.64 -13.21 -0.11
N ALA A 51 14.37 -11.92 -0.26
CA ALA A 51 14.56 -11.22 -1.52
C ALA A 51 15.06 -9.78 -1.28
N GLU A 52 16.10 -9.38 -1.99
CA GLU A 52 16.69 -8.04 -1.92
C GLU A 52 17.00 -7.54 -0.49
N GLY A 53 17.38 -8.46 0.39
CA GLY A 53 17.69 -8.16 1.80
C GLY A 53 16.46 -7.97 2.69
N LEU A 54 15.27 -8.40 2.23
CA LEU A 54 14.02 -8.35 2.99
C LEU A 54 13.47 -9.76 3.24
N ASP A 55 12.84 -9.93 4.40
CA ASP A 55 12.00 -11.08 4.73
C ASP A 55 10.65 -10.91 4.03
N MET A 56 10.43 -11.65 2.94
CA MET A 56 9.19 -11.63 2.18
C MET A 56 8.28 -12.79 2.58
N LEU A 57 7.00 -12.49 2.71
CA LEU A 57 5.91 -13.44 2.88
C LEU A 57 5.02 -13.37 1.65
N LEU A 58 5.02 -14.41 0.83
CA LEU A 58 4.24 -14.47 -0.39
C LEU A 58 2.97 -15.26 -0.15
N LEU A 59 1.81 -14.62 -0.34
CA LEU A 59 0.50 -15.29 -0.28
C LEU A 59 0.26 -16.03 -1.60
N ASP A 60 0.58 -17.31 -1.62
CA ASP A 60 0.37 -18.21 -2.75
C ASP A 60 -1.07 -18.76 -2.70
N ALA A 61 -1.94 -18.16 -3.50
CA ALA A 61 -3.33 -18.53 -3.70
C ALA A 61 -3.66 -18.43 -5.20
N PRO A 62 -3.32 -19.46 -6.01
CA PRO A 62 -3.39 -19.39 -7.47
C PRO A 62 -4.79 -19.04 -7.98
N HIS A 63 -5.85 -19.54 -7.35
CA HIS A 63 -7.25 -19.24 -7.70
C HIS A 63 -7.59 -17.75 -7.61
N LEU A 64 -6.82 -16.95 -6.83
CA LEU A 64 -7.02 -15.51 -6.66
C LEU A 64 -6.01 -14.65 -7.44
N TYR A 65 -4.75 -15.11 -7.56
CA TYR A 65 -3.66 -14.23 -8.00
C TYR A 65 -2.92 -14.71 -9.25
N ASP A 66 -3.04 -15.98 -9.66
CA ASP A 66 -2.39 -16.49 -10.88
C ASP A 66 -3.17 -16.05 -12.13
N ARG A 67 -2.97 -14.78 -12.49
CA ARG A 67 -3.63 -14.14 -13.63
C ARG A 67 -2.66 -13.26 -14.38
N ALA A 68 -2.65 -13.39 -15.70
CA ALA A 68 -1.84 -12.54 -16.56
C ALA A 68 -2.40 -11.12 -16.63
N GLY A 69 -1.53 -10.14 -16.76
CA GLY A 69 -1.91 -8.74 -16.97
C GLY A 69 -1.76 -7.87 -15.74
N ASN A 70 -2.66 -6.92 -15.57
CA ASN A 70 -2.62 -5.96 -14.48
C ASN A 70 -3.13 -6.59 -13.17
N ILE A 71 -2.53 -6.20 -12.05
CA ILE A 71 -2.91 -6.71 -10.72
C ILE A 71 -4.32 -6.30 -10.28
N TYR A 72 -4.89 -5.24 -10.83
CA TYR A 72 -6.21 -4.72 -10.51
C TYR A 72 -7.22 -4.94 -11.62
N LEU A 73 -6.78 -4.89 -12.88
CA LEU A 73 -7.63 -4.84 -14.06
C LEU A 73 -7.53 -6.12 -14.86
N GLY A 74 -8.69 -6.57 -15.37
CA GLY A 74 -8.78 -7.63 -16.34
C GLY A 74 -8.34 -7.20 -17.75
N PRO A 75 -8.34 -8.12 -18.74
CA PRO A 75 -7.96 -7.82 -20.11
C PRO A 75 -8.87 -6.78 -20.80
N ASP A 76 -10.09 -6.58 -20.29
CA ASP A 76 -11.05 -5.58 -20.76
C ASP A 76 -10.82 -4.18 -20.17
N GLY A 77 -9.78 -4.02 -19.35
CA GLY A 77 -9.45 -2.75 -18.68
C GLY A 77 -10.35 -2.39 -17.50
N LYS A 78 -11.25 -3.30 -17.09
CA LYS A 78 -12.08 -3.12 -15.90
C LYS A 78 -11.50 -3.86 -14.72
N ASP A 79 -11.93 -3.46 -13.52
CA ASP A 79 -11.57 -4.17 -12.30
C ASP A 79 -11.95 -5.65 -12.38
N TRP A 80 -11.07 -6.52 -11.88
CA TRP A 80 -11.42 -7.91 -11.69
C TRP A 80 -12.66 -8.01 -10.81
N HIS A 81 -13.65 -8.79 -11.24
CA HIS A 81 -14.95 -8.91 -10.59
C HIS A 81 -14.89 -9.43 -9.14
N ASP A 82 -13.79 -10.05 -8.77
CA ASP A 82 -13.51 -10.63 -7.47
C ASP A 82 -12.37 -9.90 -6.71
N ASN A 83 -12.09 -8.65 -7.05
CA ASN A 83 -11.10 -7.85 -6.31
C ASN A 83 -11.41 -7.75 -4.82
N ASP A 84 -12.68 -7.80 -4.43
CA ASP A 84 -13.09 -7.85 -3.03
C ASP A 84 -12.59 -9.14 -2.34
N LEU A 85 -12.74 -10.32 -2.95
CA LEU A 85 -12.25 -11.59 -2.39
C LEU A 85 -10.70 -11.63 -2.37
N ARG A 86 -10.07 -11.14 -3.42
CA ARG A 86 -8.60 -11.12 -3.56
C ARG A 86 -7.95 -10.31 -2.45
N PHE A 87 -8.45 -9.12 -2.17
CA PHE A 87 -7.87 -8.25 -1.14
C PHE A 87 -8.42 -8.55 0.26
N ALA A 88 -9.60 -9.14 0.37
CA ALA A 88 -10.04 -9.76 1.63
C ALA A 88 -9.13 -10.93 2.02
N ALA A 89 -8.71 -11.77 1.07
CA ALA A 89 -7.78 -12.87 1.31
C ALA A 89 -6.41 -12.38 1.83
N LEU A 90 -5.88 -11.31 1.23
CA LEU A 90 -4.64 -10.68 1.71
C LEU A 90 -4.78 -10.17 3.15
N SER A 91 -5.87 -9.44 3.42
CA SER A 91 -6.16 -8.90 4.75
C SER A 91 -6.40 -10.00 5.79
N PHE A 92 -7.13 -11.06 5.41
CA PHE A 92 -7.38 -12.21 6.27
C PHE A 92 -6.09 -12.97 6.60
N ALA A 93 -5.25 -13.23 5.60
CA ALA A 93 -3.95 -13.87 5.81
C ALA A 93 -3.06 -13.05 6.75
N ALA A 94 -3.01 -11.71 6.57
CA ALA A 94 -2.28 -10.82 7.48
C ALA A 94 -2.82 -10.88 8.92
N ALA A 95 -4.15 -10.92 9.09
CA ALA A 95 -4.78 -11.08 10.40
C ALA A 95 -4.44 -12.44 11.04
N GLN A 96 -4.46 -13.53 10.26
CA GLN A 96 -4.08 -14.87 10.77
C GLN A 96 -2.61 -14.92 11.20
N ILE A 97 -1.71 -14.25 10.47
CA ILE A 97 -0.31 -14.09 10.91
C ILE A 97 -0.25 -13.28 12.20
N GLY A 98 -1.04 -12.23 12.33
CA GLY A 98 -1.12 -11.43 13.55
C GLY A 98 -1.60 -12.18 14.77
N LEU A 99 -2.55 -13.11 14.60
CA LEU A 99 -3.16 -13.90 15.67
C LEU A 99 -2.35 -15.14 16.07
N ASN A 100 -1.67 -15.77 15.11
CA ASN A 100 -1.04 -17.07 15.31
C ASN A 100 0.49 -17.04 15.17
N GLY A 101 1.06 -15.95 14.64
CA GLY A 101 2.49 -15.87 14.33
C GLY A 101 2.91 -16.76 13.16
N LEU A 102 4.22 -16.90 12.99
CA LEU A 102 4.86 -17.79 12.03
C LEU A 102 6.04 -18.48 12.75
N GLY A 103 5.86 -19.72 13.18
CA GLY A 103 6.80 -20.39 14.09
C GLY A 103 6.92 -19.61 15.41
N ASP A 104 8.13 -19.30 15.83
CA ASP A 104 8.39 -18.52 17.05
C ASP A 104 8.27 -16.99 16.86
N TRP A 105 7.96 -16.53 15.66
CA TRP A 105 7.85 -15.09 15.37
C TRP A 105 6.40 -14.61 15.45
N MET A 106 6.20 -13.53 16.19
CA MET A 106 4.94 -12.77 16.26
C MET A 106 5.17 -11.33 15.85
N PRO A 107 4.29 -10.72 15.03
CA PRO A 107 4.39 -9.29 14.73
C PRO A 107 4.02 -8.45 15.96
N GLY A 108 4.85 -7.48 16.31
CA GLY A 108 4.52 -6.48 17.34
C GLY A 108 3.58 -5.39 16.85
N VAL A 109 3.52 -5.20 15.52
CA VAL A 109 2.65 -4.24 14.83
C VAL A 109 2.41 -4.69 13.40
N ILE A 110 1.23 -4.41 12.85
CA ILE A 110 0.91 -4.61 11.44
C ILE A 110 0.72 -3.25 10.78
N ASN A 111 1.48 -2.96 9.73
CA ASN A 111 1.26 -1.79 8.89
C ASN A 111 0.48 -2.20 7.63
N ALA A 112 -0.78 -1.81 7.59
CA ALA A 112 -1.70 -2.07 6.48
C ALA A 112 -1.69 -0.88 5.49
N HIS A 113 -1.60 -1.14 4.20
CA HIS A 113 -1.48 -0.11 3.18
C HIS A 113 -2.71 -0.06 2.28
N ASP A 114 -3.34 1.12 2.19
CA ASP A 114 -4.49 1.41 1.35
C ASP A 114 -5.66 0.42 1.52
N TRP A 115 -6.66 0.51 0.67
CA TRP A 115 -7.85 -0.31 0.75
C TRP A 115 -7.57 -1.82 0.61
N GLN A 116 -6.49 -2.19 -0.07
CA GLN A 116 -6.12 -3.59 -0.29
C GLN A 116 -5.81 -4.35 1.00
N ALA A 117 -5.36 -3.64 2.03
CA ALA A 117 -5.11 -4.21 3.36
C ALA A 117 -6.09 -3.67 4.43
N GLY A 118 -7.12 -2.93 4.01
CA GLY A 118 -8.02 -2.21 4.90
C GLY A 118 -8.87 -3.10 5.82
N LEU A 119 -9.10 -4.38 5.46
CA LEU A 119 -9.85 -5.31 6.31
C LEU A 119 -9.03 -5.98 7.41
N VAL A 120 -7.71 -5.77 7.48
CA VAL A 120 -6.87 -6.37 8.54
C VAL A 120 -7.43 -6.11 9.94
N PRO A 121 -7.68 -4.85 10.37
CA PRO A 121 -8.20 -4.60 11.70
C PRO A 121 -9.63 -5.13 11.92
N ALA A 122 -10.43 -5.24 10.86
CA ALA A 122 -11.76 -5.83 10.95
C ALA A 122 -11.69 -7.34 11.29
N TYR A 123 -10.82 -8.09 10.61
CA TYR A 123 -10.62 -9.52 10.89
C TYR A 123 -10.01 -9.77 12.27
N LEU A 124 -9.07 -8.93 12.71
CA LEU A 124 -8.52 -9.02 14.07
C LEU A 124 -9.59 -8.74 15.11
N ARG A 125 -10.41 -7.70 14.92
CA ARG A 125 -11.47 -7.31 15.86
C ARG A 125 -12.55 -8.39 16.00
N GLN A 126 -13.00 -8.99 14.88
CA GLN A 126 -14.06 -10.00 14.94
C GLN A 126 -13.60 -11.33 15.53
N ASP A 127 -12.30 -11.65 15.52
CA ASP A 127 -11.74 -12.82 16.16
C ASP A 127 -11.81 -12.70 17.69
N GLY A 128 -11.58 -11.50 18.23
CA GLY A 128 -11.71 -11.17 19.65
C GLY A 128 -10.52 -11.57 20.52
N ARG A 129 -9.53 -12.30 19.99
CA ARG A 129 -8.27 -12.61 20.72
C ARG A 129 -7.37 -11.37 20.82
N PRO A 130 -6.45 -11.31 21.77
CA PRO A 130 -5.38 -10.33 21.77
C PRO A 130 -4.61 -10.36 20.45
N ALA A 131 -4.42 -9.20 19.85
CA ALA A 131 -3.81 -9.05 18.52
C ALA A 131 -2.86 -7.85 18.49
N PRO A 132 -1.87 -7.83 17.59
CA PRO A 132 -0.99 -6.70 17.41
C PRO A 132 -1.77 -5.46 16.95
N PRO A 133 -1.36 -4.25 17.36
CA PRO A 133 -1.95 -3.02 16.86
C PRO A 133 -1.72 -2.89 15.35
N VAL A 134 -2.68 -2.24 14.69
CA VAL A 134 -2.63 -1.94 13.26
C VAL A 134 -2.39 -0.46 13.04
N VAL A 135 -1.43 -0.15 12.17
CA VAL A 135 -1.24 1.18 11.60
C VAL A 135 -1.78 1.16 10.17
N MET A 136 -2.76 1.99 9.88
CA MET A 136 -3.33 2.11 8.54
C MET A 136 -2.65 3.24 7.76
N THR A 137 -2.03 2.95 6.62
CA THR A 137 -1.34 3.94 5.79
C THR A 137 -2.15 4.27 4.55
N ILE A 138 -2.49 5.56 4.36
CA ILE A 138 -3.16 6.09 3.17
C ILE A 138 -2.11 6.63 2.21
N HIS A 139 -2.01 6.06 1.01
CA HIS A 139 -1.24 6.63 -0.10
C HIS A 139 -2.11 7.44 -1.05
N ASN A 140 -3.35 6.98 -1.28
CA ASN A 140 -4.33 7.69 -2.10
C ASN A 140 -5.76 7.37 -1.65
N ILE A 141 -6.43 8.31 -1.00
CA ILE A 141 -7.78 8.16 -0.48
C ILE A 141 -8.87 8.00 -1.57
N ALA A 142 -8.56 8.34 -2.82
CA ALA A 142 -9.51 8.19 -3.91
C ALA A 142 -9.88 6.72 -4.19
N PHE A 143 -9.03 5.78 -3.78
CA PHE A 143 -9.28 4.35 -3.91
C PHE A 143 -9.73 3.78 -2.57
N GLN A 144 -11.01 3.47 -2.45
CA GLN A 144 -11.62 3.10 -1.16
C GLN A 144 -12.00 1.62 -1.04
N GLY A 145 -11.99 0.87 -2.15
CA GLY A 145 -12.41 -0.54 -2.15
C GLY A 145 -13.86 -0.67 -1.67
N VAL A 146 -14.80 -0.10 -2.43
CA VAL A 146 -16.22 -0.05 -2.06
C VAL A 146 -16.99 -1.15 -2.77
N PHE A 147 -17.67 -2.01 -1.98
CA PHE A 147 -18.38 -3.17 -2.45
C PHE A 147 -19.79 -3.26 -1.87
N ASP A 148 -20.67 -3.99 -2.52
CA ASP A 148 -22.07 -4.18 -2.12
C ASP A 148 -22.16 -4.86 -0.73
N ALA A 149 -23.11 -4.41 0.12
CA ALA A 149 -23.31 -4.97 1.47
C ALA A 149 -23.61 -6.47 1.47
N LYS A 150 -24.21 -7.03 0.39
CA LYS A 150 -24.44 -8.47 0.24
C LYS A 150 -23.14 -9.30 0.22
N ARG A 151 -21.97 -8.65 0.05
CA ARG A 151 -20.66 -9.29 0.10
C ARG A 151 -20.17 -9.59 1.53
N LEU A 152 -20.84 -9.12 2.59
CA LEU A 152 -20.44 -9.39 3.98
C LEU A 152 -20.13 -10.86 4.24
N SER A 153 -21.08 -11.77 3.94
CA SER A 153 -20.89 -13.20 4.14
C SER A 153 -19.80 -13.81 3.27
N PRO A 154 -19.74 -13.57 1.95
CA PRO A 154 -18.59 -14.01 1.14
C PRO A 154 -17.25 -13.49 1.61
N LEU A 155 -17.19 -12.29 2.18
CA LEU A 155 -15.97 -11.70 2.75
C LEU A 155 -15.67 -12.20 4.17
N ARG A 156 -16.48 -13.11 4.73
CA ARG A 156 -16.33 -13.64 6.10
C ARG A 156 -16.34 -12.54 7.18
N LEU A 157 -17.12 -11.47 6.93
CA LEU A 157 -17.27 -10.35 7.86
C LEU A 157 -18.55 -10.50 8.69
N ASN A 158 -18.44 -10.28 10.00
CA ASN A 158 -19.58 -10.29 10.89
C ASN A 158 -20.47 -9.06 10.64
N SER A 159 -21.79 -9.26 10.64
CA SER A 159 -22.77 -8.19 10.46
C SER A 159 -22.68 -7.08 11.54
N GLU A 160 -22.16 -7.41 12.72
CA GLU A 160 -21.92 -6.45 13.80
C GLU A 160 -20.89 -5.37 13.44
N LEU A 161 -19.99 -5.66 12.47
CA LEU A 161 -19.05 -4.68 11.95
C LEU A 161 -19.68 -3.71 10.95
N PHE A 162 -20.87 -4.04 10.41
CA PHE A 162 -21.55 -3.22 9.40
C PHE A 162 -22.32 -2.08 10.05
N THR A 163 -21.58 -1.14 10.60
CA THR A 163 -22.09 0.06 11.29
C THR A 163 -21.36 1.29 10.76
N THR A 164 -21.89 2.47 11.04
CA THR A 164 -21.26 3.76 10.71
C THR A 164 -19.89 3.94 11.36
N ASP A 165 -19.67 3.35 12.53
CA ASP A 165 -18.39 3.37 13.25
C ASP A 165 -17.46 2.22 12.83
N GLY A 166 -17.92 1.39 11.91
CA GLY A 166 -17.21 0.23 11.39
C GLY A 166 -16.93 0.31 9.89
N ILE A 167 -17.38 -0.70 9.16
CA ILE A 167 -17.05 -0.91 7.74
C ILE A 167 -18.11 -0.36 6.78
N GLU A 168 -19.28 0.07 7.28
CA GLU A 168 -20.37 0.60 6.47
C GLU A 168 -20.00 1.96 5.88
N TYR A 169 -20.28 2.18 4.60
CA TYR A 169 -20.05 3.41 3.87
C TYR A 169 -21.17 3.63 2.84
N PHE A 170 -22.13 4.51 3.18
CA PHE A 170 -23.30 4.79 2.34
C PHE A 170 -24.05 3.54 1.84
N GLY A 171 -24.36 2.62 2.75
CA GLY A 171 -25.05 1.35 2.47
C GLY A 171 -24.17 0.27 1.80
N LYS A 172 -22.88 0.51 1.70
CA LYS A 172 -21.87 -0.40 1.12
C LYS A 172 -20.78 -0.75 2.13
N ILE A 173 -19.91 -1.68 1.78
CA ILE A 173 -18.69 -2.00 2.53
C ILE A 173 -17.56 -1.17 1.93
N SER A 174 -16.81 -0.41 2.73
CA SER A 174 -15.56 0.18 2.31
C SER A 174 -14.39 -0.41 3.08
N PHE A 175 -13.44 -1.02 2.36
CA PHE A 175 -12.24 -1.61 2.95
C PHE A 175 -11.34 -0.54 3.56
N LEU A 176 -11.17 0.59 2.85
CA LEU A 176 -10.38 1.69 3.39
C LEU A 176 -11.00 2.24 4.67
N LYS A 177 -12.33 2.48 4.68
CA LYS A 177 -13.02 2.94 5.88
C LYS A 177 -12.85 1.97 7.04
N ALA A 178 -12.96 0.66 6.80
CA ALA A 178 -12.70 -0.35 7.81
C ALA A 178 -11.29 -0.18 8.44
N GLY A 179 -10.28 -0.01 7.60
CA GLY A 179 -8.92 0.27 8.03
C GLY A 179 -8.81 1.53 8.87
N LEU A 180 -9.42 2.62 8.42
CA LEU A 180 -9.38 3.90 9.11
C LEU A 180 -10.16 3.91 10.43
N ALA A 181 -11.32 3.25 10.47
CA ALA A 181 -12.17 3.22 11.67
C ALA A 181 -11.59 2.32 12.77
N LEU A 182 -10.99 1.19 12.41
CA LEU A 182 -10.68 0.10 13.33
C LEU A 182 -9.18 -0.04 13.67
N SER A 183 -8.28 0.68 12.99
CA SER A 183 -6.84 0.67 13.31
C SER A 183 -6.51 1.56 14.52
N GLN A 184 -5.37 1.32 15.15
CA GLN A 184 -4.90 2.12 16.29
C GLN A 184 -4.32 3.46 15.86
N LYS A 185 -3.61 3.50 14.74
CA LYS A 185 -3.04 4.72 14.17
C LYS A 185 -3.24 4.78 12.66
N ILE A 186 -3.27 5.99 12.14
CA ILE A 186 -3.42 6.29 10.71
C ILE A 186 -2.22 7.11 10.28
N THR A 187 -1.61 6.72 9.17
CA THR A 187 -0.53 7.51 8.56
C THR A 187 -0.88 7.87 7.12
N THR A 188 -0.32 8.95 6.64
CA THR A 188 -0.34 9.32 5.23
C THR A 188 1.00 9.91 4.78
N VAL A 189 1.16 10.15 3.49
CA VAL A 189 2.46 10.38 2.85
C VAL A 189 3.00 11.80 2.95
N SER A 190 2.31 12.72 3.61
CA SER A 190 2.87 14.03 3.96
C SER A 190 2.05 14.75 5.05
N PRO A 191 2.64 15.67 5.83
CA PRO A 191 1.89 16.50 6.78
C PRO A 191 0.81 17.36 6.11
N SER A 192 1.09 17.93 4.92
CA SER A 192 0.11 18.71 4.17
C SER A 192 -1.07 17.83 3.72
N TYR A 193 -0.79 16.63 3.21
CA TYR A 193 -1.85 15.71 2.82
C TYR A 193 -2.70 15.26 4.03
N ALA A 194 -2.09 15.05 5.20
CA ALA A 194 -2.85 14.78 6.42
C ALA A 194 -3.83 15.91 6.75
N ALA A 195 -3.42 17.18 6.58
CA ALA A 195 -4.30 18.33 6.79
C ALA A 195 -5.40 18.43 5.71
N GLU A 196 -5.09 18.20 4.45
CA GLU A 196 -6.04 18.17 3.33
C GLU A 196 -7.11 17.10 3.53
N LEU A 197 -6.75 15.90 3.97
CA LEU A 197 -7.68 14.79 4.22
C LEU A 197 -8.77 15.12 5.26
N LEU A 198 -8.56 16.11 6.11
CA LEU A 198 -9.56 16.58 7.09
C LEU A 198 -10.62 17.50 6.47
N THR A 199 -10.47 17.87 5.20
CA THR A 199 -11.40 18.78 4.51
C THR A 199 -12.35 18.02 3.59
N PRO A 200 -13.60 18.52 3.38
CA PRO A 200 -14.56 17.89 2.47
C PRO A 200 -14.03 17.74 1.02
N ASP A 201 -13.23 18.69 0.56
CA ASP A 201 -12.72 18.71 -0.82
C ASP A 201 -11.73 17.57 -1.12
N PHE A 202 -10.96 17.14 -0.11
CA PHE A 202 -9.91 16.12 -0.28
C PHE A 202 -10.17 14.82 0.49
N GLY A 203 -11.06 14.82 1.47
CA GLY A 203 -11.37 13.65 2.30
C GLY A 203 -12.24 12.59 1.61
N MET A 204 -12.76 12.88 0.40
CA MET A 204 -13.55 11.93 -0.40
C MET A 204 -14.69 11.25 0.37
N GLY A 205 -15.38 12.02 1.27
CA GLY A 205 -16.45 11.53 2.13
C GLY A 205 -15.99 10.78 3.39
N LEU A 206 -14.69 10.72 3.65
CA LEU A 206 -14.09 10.17 4.88
C LEU A 206 -13.52 11.25 5.80
N ASP A 207 -13.65 12.54 5.42
CA ASP A 207 -13.16 13.68 6.18
C ASP A 207 -13.78 13.77 7.58
N GLY A 208 -15.05 13.41 7.74
CA GLY A 208 -15.72 13.34 9.04
C GLY A 208 -15.04 12.35 9.99
N LEU A 209 -14.84 11.10 9.54
CA LEU A 209 -14.13 10.07 10.29
C LEU A 209 -12.69 10.50 10.61
N LEU A 210 -12.00 11.09 9.64
CA LEU A 210 -10.61 11.51 9.83
C LEU A 210 -10.49 12.68 10.81
N ARG A 211 -11.47 13.61 10.85
CA ARG A 211 -11.54 14.66 11.88
C ARG A 211 -11.75 14.08 13.28
N GLU A 212 -12.62 13.08 13.43
CA GLU A 212 -12.80 12.38 14.72
C GLU A 212 -11.52 11.68 15.16
N ARG A 213 -10.75 11.17 14.21
CA ARG A 213 -9.50 10.46 14.43
C ARG A 213 -8.24 11.31 14.23
N GLN A 214 -8.35 12.65 14.21
CA GLN A 214 -7.22 13.54 13.91
C GLN A 214 -6.02 13.38 14.86
N MET A 215 -6.25 12.98 16.11
CA MET A 215 -5.17 12.72 17.09
C MET A 215 -4.41 11.42 16.81
N ASP A 216 -4.94 10.57 15.96
CA ASP A 216 -4.32 9.32 15.52
C ASP A 216 -3.76 9.42 14.11
N LEU A 217 -3.96 10.55 13.39
CA LEU A 217 -3.54 10.78 12.02
C LEU A 217 -2.19 11.49 11.97
N TYR A 218 -1.22 10.88 11.28
CA TYR A 218 0.14 11.40 11.14
C TYR A 218 0.53 11.49 9.66
N GLY A 219 1.03 12.64 9.23
CA GLY A 219 1.64 12.82 7.92
C GLY A 219 3.15 12.58 7.98
N ILE A 220 3.63 11.59 7.25
CA ILE A 220 5.05 11.20 7.17
C ILE A 220 5.51 11.32 5.73
N LEU A 221 6.48 12.19 5.46
CA LEU A 221 7.02 12.35 4.11
C LEU A 221 7.70 11.07 3.63
N ASN A 222 7.44 10.72 2.37
CA ASN A 222 8.23 9.69 1.72
C ASN A 222 9.68 10.15 1.58
N GLY A 223 10.62 9.26 1.89
CA GLY A 223 12.03 9.44 1.57
C GLY A 223 12.30 9.20 0.08
N ILE A 224 13.50 9.56 -0.35
CA ILE A 224 14.06 9.22 -1.65
C ILE A 224 15.23 8.26 -1.46
N ASP A 225 15.45 7.40 -2.44
CA ASP A 225 16.62 6.53 -2.49
C ASP A 225 17.82 7.34 -2.97
N LEU A 226 18.73 7.67 -2.05
CA LEU A 226 19.87 8.51 -2.34
C LEU A 226 20.98 7.80 -3.14
N ASP A 227 20.97 6.47 -3.20
CA ASP A 227 21.91 5.71 -4.02
C ASP A 227 21.49 5.74 -5.50
N VAL A 228 20.17 5.86 -5.75
CA VAL A 228 19.58 5.95 -7.11
C VAL A 228 19.47 7.40 -7.58
N TRP A 229 18.99 8.30 -6.70
CA TRP A 229 18.73 9.71 -7.01
C TRP A 229 19.88 10.61 -6.55
N ASP A 230 21.08 10.34 -7.03
CA ASP A 230 22.27 11.12 -6.73
C ASP A 230 22.80 11.83 -7.99
N PRO A 231 22.67 13.16 -8.11
CA PRO A 231 23.14 13.88 -9.28
C PRO A 231 24.68 13.93 -9.42
N GLU A 232 25.45 13.48 -8.42
CA GLU A 232 26.91 13.37 -8.52
C GLU A 232 27.33 12.13 -9.31
N THR A 233 26.50 11.09 -9.31
CA THR A 233 26.80 9.78 -9.89
C THR A 233 25.82 9.34 -10.99
N ASP A 234 24.73 10.08 -11.22
CA ASP A 234 23.70 9.75 -12.19
C ASP A 234 24.23 9.83 -13.63
N ALA A 235 24.42 8.67 -14.25
CA ALA A 235 24.89 8.53 -15.63
C ALA A 235 23.87 9.00 -16.68
N SER A 236 22.61 9.25 -16.31
CA SER A 236 21.57 9.79 -17.20
C SER A 236 21.72 11.28 -17.43
N LEU A 237 22.50 11.98 -16.60
CA LEU A 237 22.75 13.42 -16.74
C LEU A 237 23.85 13.70 -17.76
N ILE A 238 23.67 14.76 -18.56
CA ILE A 238 24.70 15.28 -19.48
C ILE A 238 25.93 15.76 -18.72
N ALA A 239 25.71 16.36 -17.54
CA ALA A 239 26.75 16.74 -16.61
C ALA A 239 26.30 16.54 -15.18
N THR A 240 27.13 15.84 -14.40
CA THR A 240 26.89 15.66 -12.96
C THR A 240 27.03 17.00 -12.22
N TYR A 241 26.36 17.08 -11.07
CA TYR A 241 26.44 18.25 -10.19
C TYR A 241 26.17 17.84 -8.74
N SER A 242 26.52 18.71 -7.79
CA SER A 242 26.20 18.51 -6.37
C SER A 242 25.65 19.81 -5.77
N ALA A 243 25.22 19.73 -4.52
CA ALA A 243 24.75 20.89 -3.77
C ALA A 243 25.81 22.01 -3.67
N THR A 244 27.09 21.65 -3.71
CA THR A 244 28.23 22.58 -3.63
C THR A 244 28.82 22.96 -4.99
N LYS A 245 28.48 22.23 -6.08
CA LYS A 245 29.02 22.43 -7.45
C LYS A 245 27.88 22.39 -8.46
N LEU A 246 27.14 23.49 -8.59
CA LEU A 246 25.93 23.58 -9.42
C LEU A 246 26.21 23.84 -10.91
N ALA A 247 27.44 24.06 -11.34
CA ALA A 247 27.77 24.40 -12.73
C ALA A 247 27.28 23.36 -13.76
N GLY A 248 27.29 22.08 -13.40
CA GLY A 248 26.75 21.01 -14.23
C GLY A 248 25.24 21.16 -14.51
N LYS A 249 24.48 21.71 -13.59
CA LYS A 249 23.04 21.91 -13.73
C LYS A 249 22.69 22.85 -14.90
N ALA A 250 23.51 23.87 -15.17
CA ALA A 250 23.31 24.75 -16.31
C ALA A 250 23.46 24.00 -17.66
N LYS A 251 24.37 23.02 -17.74
CA LYS A 251 24.53 22.19 -18.94
C LYS A 251 23.31 21.27 -19.15
N ASN A 252 22.78 20.68 -18.08
CA ASN A 252 21.57 19.85 -18.12
C ASN A 252 20.35 20.68 -18.55
N ARG A 253 20.23 21.94 -18.07
CA ARG A 253 19.21 22.87 -18.50
C ARG A 253 19.29 23.14 -20.00
N ALA A 254 20.49 23.49 -20.51
CA ALA A 254 20.69 23.80 -21.94
C ALA A 254 20.32 22.61 -22.83
N GLU A 255 20.64 21.38 -22.39
CA GLU A 255 20.25 20.16 -23.11
C GLU A 255 18.73 19.97 -23.11
N LEU A 256 18.04 20.16 -22.00
CA LEU A 256 16.58 20.09 -21.93
C LEU A 256 15.92 21.13 -22.83
N GLU A 257 16.40 22.38 -22.81
CA GLU A 257 15.91 23.44 -23.67
C GLU A 257 16.07 23.09 -25.17
N ALA A 258 17.25 22.53 -25.55
CA ALA A 258 17.51 22.08 -26.91
C ALA A 258 16.62 20.90 -27.31
N ARG A 259 16.54 19.88 -26.45
CA ARG A 259 15.79 18.64 -26.69
C ARG A 259 14.29 18.85 -26.87
N PHE A 260 13.72 19.81 -26.13
CA PHE A 260 12.29 20.14 -26.19
C PHE A 260 11.98 21.38 -27.04
N GLY A 261 12.98 21.95 -27.74
CA GLY A 261 12.80 23.11 -28.59
C GLY A 261 12.32 24.38 -27.85
N LEU A 262 12.73 24.51 -26.58
CA LEU A 262 12.31 25.67 -25.77
C LEU A 262 13.15 26.91 -26.09
N THR A 263 12.51 28.06 -26.03
CA THR A 263 13.22 29.36 -26.14
C THR A 263 14.08 29.55 -24.88
N LYS A 264 15.35 29.88 -25.08
CA LYS A 264 16.26 30.20 -23.97
C LYS A 264 15.72 31.39 -23.17
N SER A 265 15.73 31.26 -21.88
CA SER A 265 15.22 32.24 -20.93
C SER A 265 16.05 32.22 -19.65
N ASP A 266 16.21 33.37 -19.01
CA ASP A 266 16.84 33.46 -17.68
C ASP A 266 15.87 33.07 -16.53
N GLY A 267 14.59 32.92 -16.86
CA GLY A 267 13.55 32.49 -15.91
C GLY A 267 13.67 31.02 -15.52
N PRO A 268 12.90 30.58 -14.54
CA PRO A 268 12.89 29.18 -14.11
C PRO A 268 12.33 28.26 -15.21
N LEU A 269 12.91 27.07 -15.33
CA LEU A 269 12.38 26.00 -16.17
C LEU A 269 11.43 25.15 -15.32
N PHE A 270 10.17 25.07 -15.73
CA PHE A 270 9.15 24.24 -15.10
C PHE A 270 9.00 22.94 -15.87
N CYS A 271 8.86 21.84 -15.13
CA CYS A 271 8.53 20.55 -15.71
C CYS A 271 7.46 19.82 -14.90
N VAL A 272 6.66 18.99 -15.57
CA VAL A 272 5.74 18.06 -14.96
C VAL A 272 6.08 16.65 -15.44
N VAL A 273 6.49 15.78 -14.53
CA VAL A 273 6.73 14.37 -14.79
C VAL A 273 5.73 13.59 -13.97
N SER A 274 4.56 13.31 -14.53
CA SER A 274 3.45 12.67 -13.83
C SER A 274 2.49 12.01 -14.83
N ARG A 275 1.63 11.14 -14.32
CA ARG A 275 0.48 10.65 -15.07
C ARG A 275 -0.52 11.80 -15.28
N LEU A 276 -1.02 11.97 -16.50
CA LEU A 276 -2.07 12.96 -16.81
C LEU A 276 -3.44 12.36 -16.43
N THR A 277 -3.81 12.50 -15.19
CA THR A 277 -5.09 12.04 -14.63
C THR A 277 -5.77 13.17 -13.87
N SER A 278 -7.09 13.09 -13.69
CA SER A 278 -7.86 14.08 -12.92
C SER A 278 -7.46 14.21 -11.45
N GLN A 279 -6.64 13.28 -10.95
CA GLN A 279 -6.13 13.28 -9.58
C GLN A 279 -4.77 14.00 -9.42
N LYS A 280 -4.20 14.57 -10.51
CA LYS A 280 -2.85 15.18 -10.53
C LYS A 280 -2.86 16.62 -11.02
#